data_58f1378d1692e0d6b6cb96482bf61d35
#
_entry.id   58f1378d1692e0d6b6cb96482bf61d35
#
_cell.length_a   1.000
_cell.length_b   1.000
_cell.length_c   1.000
_cell.angle_alpha   90.00
_cell.angle_beta   90.00
_cell.angle_gamma   90.00
#
_symmetry.space_group_name_H-M   'P 1'
#
loop_
_entity.id
_entity.type
_entity.pdbx_description
1 polymer ?
#
loop_
_entity_poly.entity_id
_entity_poly.type
_entity_poly.pdbx_seq_one_letter_code
_entity_poly.pdbx_strand_id
1 'polypeptide(L)'
;MTRRLLLVFVLAGVATTACSPRPRPVDSSSPEARAAALATRAEREAAEGRLRDALDGYREAARLVPEEDRYRERVAELRAAFVTSLRDEAEPALARGDLPSARRAALVLVEVDPDSPAGYHVLAAAAEAEGKLEDAWAAGRTAHERAPSDVALTEALAALAMKTARFAEAEALYGDLAKSDPAMVEKQAAARLEFQVQNLPPLARKAVGAPRVTRAQLATLLVTLVPEVSSARVPPGADVATDILDRPERNALVRAIALGFFAVSRETHHVGADVPVPRSEMPGHLRRVAALRGDPEDDCLVAPAALANCGILPETASRQVSGREAFAAIDATVRLAR
;
A
#
# COMPACT_ATOMS: atom_id res chain seq x y z
N MET A 1 11.88 -53.55 -96.20
CA MET A 1 10.76 -54.49 -96.32
C MET A 1 10.30 -54.88 -94.93
N THR A 2 9.24 -54.41 -94.41
CA THR A 2 8.34 -55.12 -93.45
C THR A 2 7.28 -54.14 -93.00
N ARG A 3 6.06 -54.38 -93.45
CA ARG A 3 4.82 -53.67 -93.07
C ARG A 3 4.50 -53.96 -91.58
N ARG A 4 4.32 -52.90 -90.74
CA ARG A 4 3.70 -53.03 -89.44
C ARG A 4 2.27 -52.50 -89.49
N LEU A 5 1.32 -53.44 -89.23
CA LEU A 5 -0.09 -53.16 -89.03
C LEU A 5 -0.27 -52.35 -87.75
N LEU A 6 -1.03 -51.25 -87.84
CA LEU A 6 -1.52 -50.51 -86.69
C LEU A 6 -2.92 -51.04 -86.36
N LEU A 7 -3.02 -51.65 -85.16
CA LEU A 7 -4.34 -52.06 -84.61
C LEU A 7 -4.84 -50.81 -83.79
N VAL A 8 -5.98 -50.27 -84.24
CA VAL A 8 -6.68 -49.22 -83.51
C VAL A 8 -7.68 -49.88 -82.59
N PHE A 9 -7.41 -49.78 -81.24
CA PHE A 9 -8.39 -50.13 -80.22
C PHE A 9 -9.26 -48.91 -79.94
N VAL A 10 -10.57 -49.01 -80.22
CA VAL A 10 -11.58 -48.08 -79.79
C VAL A 10 -12.04 -48.49 -78.39
N LEU A 11 -11.60 -47.72 -77.39
CA LEU A 11 -12.09 -47.83 -76.03
C LEU A 11 -13.35 -46.96 -75.88
N ALA A 12 -14.49 -47.63 -75.76
CA ALA A 12 -15.76 -46.99 -75.41
C ALA A 12 -15.71 -46.62 -73.93
N GLY A 13 -15.46 -45.33 -73.64
CA GLY A 13 -15.52 -44.80 -72.30
C GLY A 13 -16.98 -44.63 -71.84
N VAL A 14 -17.38 -45.46 -70.88
CA VAL A 14 -18.66 -45.23 -70.15
C VAL A 14 -18.43 -44.08 -69.19
N ALA A 15 -18.95 -42.89 -69.50
CA ALA A 15 -18.98 -41.74 -68.58
C ALA A 15 -20.00 -42.01 -67.48
N THR A 16 -19.57 -42.48 -66.33
CA THR A 16 -20.36 -42.47 -65.12
C THR A 16 -20.40 -41.03 -64.59
N THR A 17 -21.51 -40.34 -64.88
CA THR A 17 -21.84 -39.06 -64.21
C THR A 17 -22.07 -39.34 -62.72
N ALA A 18 -21.02 -39.16 -61.92
CA ALA A 18 -21.17 -39.10 -60.48
C ALA A 18 -22.02 -37.84 -60.16
N CYS A 19 -23.26 -38.05 -59.77
CA CYS A 19 -24.10 -37.01 -59.17
C CYS A 19 -23.43 -36.59 -57.85
N SER A 20 -22.63 -35.53 -57.88
CA SER A 20 -22.21 -34.87 -56.67
C SER A 20 -23.49 -34.34 -55.99
N PRO A 21 -23.71 -34.70 -54.72
CA PRO A 21 -24.86 -34.14 -54.00
C PRO A 21 -24.72 -32.61 -53.97
N ARG A 22 -25.68 -31.90 -54.48
CA ARG A 22 -25.77 -30.44 -54.35
C ARG A 22 -25.71 -30.13 -52.88
N PRO A 23 -24.81 -29.20 -52.41
CA PRO A 23 -24.83 -28.76 -51.04
C PRO A 23 -26.25 -28.27 -50.75
N ARG A 24 -26.86 -28.83 -49.68
CA ARG A 24 -28.15 -28.34 -49.19
C ARG A 24 -27.99 -26.84 -48.92
N PRO A 25 -28.95 -25.98 -49.33
CA PRO A 25 -28.92 -24.58 -48.96
C PRO A 25 -28.85 -24.51 -47.44
N VAL A 26 -27.78 -23.89 -46.92
CA VAL A 26 -27.63 -23.68 -45.49
C VAL A 26 -28.79 -22.79 -45.07
N ASP A 27 -29.64 -23.31 -44.20
CA ASP A 27 -30.75 -22.52 -43.66
C ASP A 27 -30.14 -21.35 -42.87
N SER A 28 -30.24 -20.14 -43.45
CA SER A 28 -29.69 -18.92 -42.88
C SER A 28 -30.33 -18.55 -41.54
N SER A 29 -31.42 -19.24 -41.17
CA SER A 29 -32.07 -19.07 -39.85
C SER A 29 -31.54 -20.03 -38.79
N SER A 30 -30.73 -21.03 -39.18
CA SER A 30 -30.19 -21.98 -38.18
C SER A 30 -29.23 -21.31 -37.21
N PRO A 31 -29.16 -21.78 -35.94
CA PRO A 31 -28.21 -21.27 -34.95
C PRO A 31 -26.75 -21.29 -35.44
N GLU A 32 -26.37 -22.36 -36.17
CA GLU A 32 -25.02 -22.54 -36.71
C GLU A 32 -24.69 -21.50 -37.80
N ALA A 33 -25.67 -21.24 -38.73
CA ALA A 33 -25.48 -20.23 -39.77
C ALA A 33 -25.37 -18.81 -39.17
N ARG A 34 -26.18 -18.53 -38.17
CA ARG A 34 -26.14 -17.25 -37.44
C ARG A 34 -24.81 -17.07 -36.66
N ALA A 35 -24.35 -18.11 -35.97
CA ALA A 35 -23.09 -18.11 -35.27
C ALA A 35 -21.91 -17.89 -36.22
N ALA A 36 -21.88 -18.55 -37.36
CA ALA A 36 -20.86 -18.37 -38.39
C ALA A 36 -20.82 -16.95 -38.95
N ALA A 37 -22.00 -16.35 -39.20
CA ALA A 37 -22.12 -14.98 -39.67
C ALA A 37 -21.60 -13.96 -38.60
N LEU A 38 -21.95 -14.17 -37.34
CA LEU A 38 -21.44 -13.37 -36.22
C LEU A 38 -19.92 -13.49 -36.08
N ALA A 39 -19.36 -14.71 -36.11
CA ALA A 39 -17.93 -14.93 -36.06
C ALA A 39 -17.19 -14.26 -37.22
N THR A 40 -17.73 -14.35 -38.45
CA THR A 40 -17.16 -13.67 -39.64
C THR A 40 -17.15 -12.14 -39.48
N ARG A 41 -18.19 -11.58 -38.89
CA ARG A 41 -18.27 -10.16 -38.60
C ARG A 41 -17.27 -9.77 -37.50
N ALA A 42 -17.26 -10.54 -36.42
CA ALA A 42 -16.36 -10.31 -35.28
C ALA A 42 -14.89 -10.39 -35.68
N GLU A 43 -14.51 -11.26 -36.62
CA GLU A 43 -13.15 -11.34 -37.14
C GLU A 43 -12.73 -10.07 -37.90
N ARG A 44 -13.63 -9.48 -38.67
CA ARG A 44 -13.37 -8.18 -39.31
C ARG A 44 -13.23 -7.06 -38.29
N GLU A 45 -14.08 -7.05 -37.25
CA GLU A 45 -14.02 -6.09 -36.18
C GLU A 45 -12.71 -6.21 -35.41
N ALA A 46 -12.23 -7.43 -35.17
CA ALA A 46 -10.90 -7.67 -34.53
C ALA A 46 -9.76 -7.15 -35.43
N ALA A 47 -9.81 -7.41 -36.74
CA ALA A 47 -8.81 -6.91 -37.68
C ALA A 47 -8.79 -5.38 -37.78
N GLU A 48 -9.90 -4.70 -37.53
CA GLU A 48 -10.03 -3.25 -37.47
C GLU A 48 -9.68 -2.67 -36.10
N GLY A 49 -9.26 -3.50 -35.14
CA GLY A 49 -8.90 -3.09 -33.77
C GLY A 49 -10.11 -2.84 -32.86
N ARG A 50 -11.35 -3.13 -33.30
CA ARG A 50 -12.56 -3.00 -32.51
C ARG A 50 -12.76 -4.24 -31.62
N LEU A 51 -11.84 -4.42 -30.68
CA LEU A 51 -11.75 -5.65 -29.87
C LEU A 51 -12.98 -5.90 -28.99
N ARG A 52 -13.65 -4.86 -28.52
CA ARG A 52 -14.90 -4.99 -27.75
C ARG A 52 -16.01 -5.59 -28.59
N ASP A 53 -16.25 -5.02 -29.77
CA ASP A 53 -17.30 -5.49 -30.67
C ASP A 53 -17.04 -6.93 -31.13
N ALA A 54 -15.77 -7.23 -31.44
CA ALA A 54 -15.32 -8.58 -31.79
C ALA A 54 -15.56 -9.59 -30.65
N LEU A 55 -15.22 -9.23 -29.42
CA LEU A 55 -15.44 -10.07 -28.25
C LEU A 55 -16.92 -10.38 -28.03
N ASP A 56 -17.78 -9.36 -28.14
CA ASP A 56 -19.21 -9.52 -27.96
C ASP A 56 -19.84 -10.37 -29.10
N GLY A 57 -19.37 -10.21 -30.34
CA GLY A 57 -19.77 -11.03 -31.47
C GLY A 57 -19.43 -12.52 -31.28
N TYR A 58 -18.23 -12.84 -30.81
CA TYR A 58 -17.83 -14.21 -30.52
C TYR A 58 -18.51 -14.80 -29.28
N ARG A 59 -18.80 -14.01 -28.25
CA ARG A 59 -19.62 -14.43 -27.11
C ARG A 59 -21.02 -14.86 -27.54
N GLU A 60 -21.63 -14.09 -28.44
CA GLU A 60 -22.93 -14.42 -28.96
C GLU A 60 -22.90 -15.67 -29.88
N ALA A 61 -21.84 -15.82 -30.69
CA ALA A 61 -21.64 -17.04 -31.49
C ALA A 61 -21.49 -18.29 -30.60
N ALA A 62 -20.69 -18.21 -29.53
CA ALA A 62 -20.51 -19.29 -28.57
C ALA A 62 -21.80 -19.63 -27.81
N ARG A 63 -22.68 -18.65 -27.59
CA ARG A 63 -23.98 -18.86 -26.94
C ARG A 63 -24.99 -19.56 -27.85
N LEU A 64 -24.92 -19.30 -29.17
CA LEU A 64 -25.77 -19.94 -30.16
C LEU A 64 -25.40 -21.40 -30.44
N VAL A 65 -24.10 -21.72 -30.37
CA VAL A 65 -23.53 -23.06 -30.62
C VAL A 65 -22.51 -23.40 -29.51
N PRO A 66 -22.98 -23.80 -28.32
CA PRO A 66 -22.12 -24.07 -27.18
C PRO A 66 -21.13 -25.23 -27.36
N GLU A 67 -21.45 -26.18 -28.24
CA GLU A 67 -20.62 -27.36 -28.55
C GLU A 67 -19.41 -27.01 -29.44
N GLU A 68 -19.35 -25.82 -30.00
CA GLU A 68 -18.29 -25.40 -30.91
C GLU A 68 -17.17 -24.71 -30.12
N ASP A 69 -16.18 -25.48 -29.69
CA ASP A 69 -15.05 -25.03 -28.83
C ASP A 69 -14.29 -23.85 -29.44
N ARG A 70 -14.13 -23.77 -30.75
CA ARG A 70 -13.41 -22.69 -31.43
C ARG A 70 -13.94 -21.29 -31.08
N TYR A 71 -15.25 -21.15 -30.84
CA TYR A 71 -15.82 -19.85 -30.46
C TYR A 71 -15.40 -19.48 -29.02
N ARG A 72 -15.38 -20.45 -28.11
CA ARG A 72 -14.93 -20.23 -26.74
C ARG A 72 -13.44 -19.92 -26.66
N GLU A 73 -12.63 -20.64 -27.43
CA GLU A 73 -11.18 -20.36 -27.54
C GLU A 73 -10.95 -18.95 -28.08
N ARG A 74 -11.66 -18.54 -29.12
CA ARG A 74 -11.53 -17.21 -29.69
C ARG A 74 -12.00 -16.10 -28.75
N VAL A 75 -13.04 -16.34 -27.94
CA VAL A 75 -13.46 -15.43 -26.84
C VAL A 75 -12.32 -15.24 -25.85
N ALA A 76 -11.64 -16.31 -25.44
CA ALA A 76 -10.52 -16.22 -24.51
C ALA A 76 -9.34 -15.42 -25.09
N GLU A 77 -8.99 -15.66 -26.38
CA GLU A 77 -7.93 -14.92 -27.07
C GLU A 77 -8.25 -13.42 -27.20
N LEU A 78 -9.45 -13.09 -27.66
CA LEU A 78 -9.91 -11.71 -27.83
C LEU A 78 -10.02 -10.99 -26.50
N ARG A 79 -10.47 -11.69 -25.43
CA ARG A 79 -10.48 -11.13 -24.07
C ARG A 79 -9.07 -10.77 -23.63
N ALA A 80 -8.10 -11.66 -23.81
CA ALA A 80 -6.72 -11.41 -23.44
C ALA A 80 -6.10 -10.22 -24.22
N ALA A 81 -6.36 -10.16 -25.54
CA ALA A 81 -5.92 -9.06 -26.37
C ALA A 81 -6.57 -7.72 -25.96
N PHE A 82 -7.86 -7.72 -25.62
CA PHE A 82 -8.57 -6.52 -25.19
C PHE A 82 -8.10 -6.05 -23.82
N VAL A 83 -7.89 -6.95 -22.87
CA VAL A 83 -7.29 -6.63 -21.56
C VAL A 83 -5.91 -5.98 -21.72
N THR A 84 -5.07 -6.51 -22.61
CA THR A 84 -3.76 -5.93 -22.92
C THR A 84 -3.90 -4.52 -23.50
N SER A 85 -4.76 -4.33 -24.49
CA SER A 85 -5.03 -3.02 -25.12
C SER A 85 -5.53 -1.98 -24.11
N LEU A 86 -6.43 -2.37 -23.20
CA LEU A 86 -6.95 -1.48 -22.16
C LEU A 86 -5.86 -1.10 -21.13
N ARG A 87 -4.96 -2.01 -20.80
CA ARG A 87 -3.81 -1.72 -19.94
C ARG A 87 -2.86 -0.73 -20.62
N ASP A 88 -2.53 -0.98 -21.89
CA ASP A 88 -1.67 -0.11 -22.71
C ASP A 88 -2.28 1.28 -22.92
N GLU A 89 -3.58 1.45 -22.79
CA GLU A 89 -4.25 2.76 -22.74
C GLU A 89 -4.22 3.39 -21.36
N ALA A 90 -4.55 2.62 -20.31
CA ALA A 90 -4.77 3.11 -18.96
C ALA A 90 -3.49 3.59 -18.27
N GLU A 91 -2.42 2.78 -18.32
CA GLU A 91 -1.16 3.08 -17.62
C GLU A 91 -0.47 4.34 -18.19
N PRO A 92 -0.30 4.51 -19.53
CA PRO A 92 0.26 5.74 -20.07
C PRO A 92 -0.64 6.97 -19.87
N ALA A 93 -1.97 6.81 -19.88
CA ALA A 93 -2.89 7.90 -19.58
C ALA A 93 -2.70 8.39 -18.13
N LEU A 94 -2.59 7.46 -17.17
CA LEU A 94 -2.29 7.76 -15.78
C LEU A 94 -0.94 8.49 -15.64
N ALA A 95 0.10 7.99 -16.30
CA ALA A 95 1.44 8.58 -16.25
C ALA A 95 1.50 10.01 -16.81
N ARG A 96 0.64 10.33 -17.79
CA ARG A 96 0.49 11.69 -18.33
C ARG A 96 -0.43 12.60 -17.52
N GLY A 97 -1.07 12.06 -16.47
CA GLY A 97 -2.07 12.79 -15.69
C GLY A 97 -3.43 12.93 -16.38
N ASP A 98 -3.69 12.18 -17.45
CA ASP A 98 -5.02 12.11 -18.08
C ASP A 98 -5.92 11.16 -17.29
N LEU A 99 -6.33 11.63 -16.11
CA LEU A 99 -7.13 10.82 -15.17
C LEU A 99 -8.48 10.38 -15.75
N PRO A 100 -9.20 11.20 -16.55
CA PRO A 100 -10.45 10.77 -17.17
C PRO A 100 -10.28 9.58 -18.12
N SER A 101 -9.25 9.58 -18.97
CA SER A 101 -8.98 8.48 -19.90
C SER A 101 -8.49 7.23 -19.15
N ALA A 102 -7.55 7.38 -18.19
CA ALA A 102 -7.07 6.30 -17.36
C ALA A 102 -8.23 5.60 -16.62
N ARG A 103 -9.11 6.36 -16.01
CA ARG A 103 -10.28 5.84 -15.30
C ARG A 103 -11.25 5.12 -16.22
N ARG A 104 -11.53 5.67 -17.40
CA ARG A 104 -12.43 5.05 -18.38
C ARG A 104 -11.91 3.68 -18.82
N ALA A 105 -10.64 3.61 -19.22
CA ALA A 105 -10.01 2.36 -19.61
C ALA A 105 -9.97 1.34 -18.46
N ALA A 106 -9.66 1.79 -17.25
CA ALA A 106 -9.63 0.94 -16.06
C ALA A 106 -11.03 0.39 -15.68
N LEU A 107 -12.09 1.18 -15.80
CA LEU A 107 -13.46 0.71 -15.56
C LEU A 107 -13.87 -0.39 -16.57
N VAL A 108 -13.52 -0.21 -17.84
CA VAL A 108 -13.75 -1.25 -18.86
C VAL A 108 -12.90 -2.48 -18.56
N LEU A 109 -11.66 -2.30 -18.12
CA LEU A 109 -10.78 -3.41 -17.73
C LEU A 109 -11.37 -4.23 -16.58
N VAL A 110 -11.91 -3.59 -15.55
CA VAL A 110 -12.60 -4.27 -14.43
C VAL A 110 -13.88 -4.96 -14.90
N GLU A 111 -14.63 -4.39 -15.86
CA GLU A 111 -15.82 -5.02 -16.45
C GLU A 111 -15.47 -6.30 -17.23
N VAL A 112 -14.40 -6.25 -18.02
CA VAL A 112 -13.97 -7.37 -18.89
C VAL A 112 -13.23 -8.45 -18.10
N ASP A 113 -12.43 -8.05 -17.12
CA ASP A 113 -11.61 -8.92 -16.28
C ASP A 113 -11.64 -8.51 -14.80
N PRO A 114 -12.74 -8.87 -14.08
CA PRO A 114 -12.89 -8.51 -12.66
C PRO A 114 -11.84 -9.11 -11.73
N ASP A 115 -11.14 -10.16 -12.17
CA ASP A 115 -10.10 -10.83 -11.39
C ASP A 115 -8.71 -10.23 -11.63
N SER A 116 -8.55 -9.38 -12.64
CA SER A 116 -7.30 -8.70 -12.91
C SER A 116 -7.03 -7.57 -11.91
N PRO A 117 -5.87 -7.52 -11.23
CA PRO A 117 -5.53 -6.43 -10.33
C PRO A 117 -5.27 -5.10 -11.05
N ALA A 118 -4.91 -5.14 -12.34
CA ALA A 118 -4.45 -3.96 -13.08
C ALA A 118 -5.50 -2.84 -13.17
N GLY A 119 -6.78 -3.20 -13.43
CA GLY A 119 -7.87 -2.21 -13.49
C GLY A 119 -8.06 -1.50 -12.14
N TYR A 120 -8.07 -2.25 -11.06
CA TYR A 120 -8.21 -1.71 -9.72
C TYR A 120 -7.00 -0.86 -9.31
N HIS A 121 -5.80 -1.26 -9.71
CA HIS A 121 -4.59 -0.47 -9.47
C HIS A 121 -4.66 0.91 -10.13
N VAL A 122 -5.05 0.97 -11.40
CA VAL A 122 -5.21 2.25 -12.11
C VAL A 122 -6.32 3.09 -11.49
N LEU A 123 -7.45 2.48 -11.09
CA LEU A 123 -8.54 3.18 -10.39
C LEU A 123 -8.07 3.76 -9.06
N ALA A 124 -7.27 3.01 -8.30
CA ALA A 124 -6.70 3.48 -7.03
C ALA A 124 -5.78 4.69 -7.25
N ALA A 125 -4.85 4.59 -8.19
CA ALA A 125 -3.90 5.66 -8.49
C ALA A 125 -4.61 6.92 -9.04
N ALA A 126 -5.62 6.76 -9.89
CA ALA A 126 -6.41 7.87 -10.40
C ALA A 126 -7.23 8.55 -9.28
N ALA A 127 -7.85 7.78 -8.40
CA ALA A 127 -8.59 8.31 -7.25
C ALA A 127 -7.66 9.03 -6.26
N GLU A 128 -6.47 8.49 -6.03
CA GLU A 128 -5.44 9.13 -5.20
C GLU A 128 -5.01 10.49 -5.78
N ALA A 129 -4.74 10.55 -7.08
CA ALA A 129 -4.38 11.79 -7.77
C ALA A 129 -5.50 12.85 -7.73
N GLU A 130 -6.76 12.41 -7.65
CA GLU A 130 -7.92 13.29 -7.45
C GLU A 130 -8.14 13.68 -5.97
N GLY A 131 -7.35 13.17 -5.04
CA GLY A 131 -7.51 13.38 -3.60
C GLY A 131 -8.66 12.59 -2.96
N LYS A 132 -9.25 11.63 -3.67
CA LYS A 132 -10.33 10.74 -3.21
C LYS A 132 -9.74 9.54 -2.48
N LEU A 133 -9.13 9.78 -1.32
CA LEU A 133 -8.32 8.80 -0.62
C LEU A 133 -9.08 7.54 -0.19
N GLU A 134 -10.34 7.63 0.18
CA GLU A 134 -11.16 6.46 0.55
C GLU A 134 -11.48 5.59 -0.66
N ASP A 135 -11.79 6.18 -1.81
CA ASP A 135 -12.00 5.44 -3.06
C ASP A 135 -10.69 4.77 -3.52
N ALA A 136 -9.57 5.49 -3.40
CA ALA A 136 -8.23 4.96 -3.68
C ALA A 136 -7.89 3.76 -2.80
N TRP A 137 -8.16 3.86 -1.49
CA TRP A 137 -7.98 2.76 -0.54
C TRP A 137 -8.82 1.55 -0.91
N ALA A 138 -10.11 1.73 -1.19
CA ALA A 138 -11.01 0.64 -1.54
C ALA A 138 -10.55 -0.10 -2.82
N ALA A 139 -10.18 0.64 -3.86
CA ALA A 139 -9.68 0.08 -5.10
C ALA A 139 -8.30 -0.59 -4.92
N GLY A 140 -7.37 0.05 -4.20
CA GLY A 140 -6.04 -0.50 -3.91
C GLY A 140 -6.11 -1.81 -3.11
N ARG A 141 -7.01 -1.88 -2.12
CA ARG A 141 -7.26 -3.11 -1.38
C ARG A 141 -7.74 -4.24 -2.28
N THR A 142 -8.69 -3.95 -3.18
CA THR A 142 -9.17 -4.94 -4.14
C THR A 142 -8.06 -5.41 -5.07
N ALA A 143 -7.20 -4.50 -5.56
CA ALA A 143 -6.04 -4.87 -6.38
C ALA A 143 -5.10 -5.83 -5.64
N HIS A 144 -4.78 -5.53 -4.38
CA HIS A 144 -3.94 -6.39 -3.54
C HIS A 144 -4.60 -7.74 -3.24
N GLU A 145 -5.90 -7.79 -2.95
CA GLU A 145 -6.66 -9.04 -2.74
C GLU A 145 -6.61 -9.98 -3.97
N ARG A 146 -6.53 -9.41 -5.20
CA ARG A 146 -6.39 -10.19 -6.45
C ARG A 146 -4.97 -10.67 -6.71
N ALA A 147 -3.97 -9.97 -6.20
CA ALA A 147 -2.56 -10.32 -6.34
C ALA A 147 -1.76 -10.05 -5.05
N PRO A 148 -1.98 -10.84 -4.00
CA PRO A 148 -1.37 -10.57 -2.68
C PRO A 148 0.15 -10.76 -2.65
N SER A 149 0.72 -11.47 -3.61
CA SER A 149 2.17 -11.64 -3.75
C SER A 149 2.85 -10.53 -4.56
N ASP A 150 2.09 -9.60 -5.14
CA ASP A 150 2.64 -8.47 -5.88
C ASP A 150 3.18 -7.42 -4.92
N VAL A 151 4.50 -7.28 -4.91
CA VAL A 151 5.23 -6.34 -4.04
C VAL A 151 4.83 -4.90 -4.31
N ALA A 152 4.68 -4.52 -5.59
CA ALA A 152 4.35 -3.14 -5.97
C ALA A 152 2.93 -2.75 -5.52
N LEU A 153 1.96 -3.64 -5.67
CA LEU A 153 0.58 -3.43 -5.19
C LEU A 153 0.52 -3.38 -3.66
N THR A 154 1.28 -4.23 -2.98
CA THR A 154 1.37 -4.23 -1.52
C THR A 154 1.98 -2.92 -1.01
N GLU A 155 3.04 -2.44 -1.64
CA GLU A 155 3.67 -1.16 -1.27
C GLU A 155 2.74 0.03 -1.55
N ALA A 156 2.07 0.05 -2.70
CA ALA A 156 1.09 1.09 -3.02
C ALA A 156 -0.07 1.12 -2.01
N LEU A 157 -0.59 -0.05 -1.62
CA LEU A 157 -1.63 -0.15 -0.61
C LEU A 157 -1.14 0.33 0.76
N ALA A 158 0.08 -0.03 1.18
CA ALA A 158 0.67 0.45 2.43
C ALA A 158 0.83 1.98 2.45
N ALA A 159 1.23 2.58 1.32
CA ALA A 159 1.32 4.03 1.18
C ALA A 159 -0.07 4.70 1.28
N LEU A 160 -1.11 4.12 0.68
CA LEU A 160 -2.49 4.58 0.82
C LEU A 160 -3.00 4.45 2.26
N ALA A 161 -2.64 3.37 2.97
CA ALA A 161 -2.96 3.18 4.38
C ALA A 161 -2.37 4.31 5.24
N MET A 162 -1.13 4.72 4.98
CA MET A 162 -0.51 5.88 5.65
C MET A 162 -1.29 7.17 5.39
N LYS A 163 -1.69 7.44 4.14
CA LYS A 163 -2.42 8.65 3.74
C LYS A 163 -3.84 8.71 4.31
N THR A 164 -4.44 7.55 4.54
CA THR A 164 -5.80 7.42 5.11
C THR A 164 -5.80 7.21 6.63
N ALA A 165 -4.66 7.40 7.29
CA ALA A 165 -4.46 7.20 8.73
C ALA A 165 -4.81 5.77 9.23
N ARG A 166 -4.71 4.78 8.36
CA ARG A 166 -4.85 3.34 8.68
C ARG A 166 -3.48 2.76 9.05
N PHE A 167 -2.89 3.31 10.11
CA PHE A 167 -1.49 3.07 10.45
C PHE A 167 -1.21 1.62 10.87
N ALA A 168 -2.16 0.93 11.48
CA ALA A 168 -2.01 -0.49 11.83
C ALA A 168 -1.90 -1.37 10.58
N GLU A 169 -2.72 -1.10 9.57
CA GLU A 169 -2.68 -1.81 8.28
C GLU A 169 -1.38 -1.48 7.53
N ALA A 170 -0.95 -0.21 7.56
CA ALA A 170 0.32 0.19 6.96
C ALA A 170 1.52 -0.52 7.62
N GLU A 171 1.54 -0.59 8.97
CA GLU A 171 2.58 -1.32 9.71
C GLU A 171 2.64 -2.79 9.31
N ALA A 172 1.49 -3.46 9.20
CA ALA A 172 1.40 -4.87 8.81
C ALA A 172 1.92 -5.10 7.37
N LEU A 173 1.44 -4.30 6.41
CA LEU A 173 1.83 -4.41 5.01
C LEU A 173 3.34 -4.13 4.80
N TYR A 174 3.86 -3.06 5.40
CA TYR A 174 5.31 -2.79 5.35
C TYR A 174 6.12 -3.87 6.10
N GLY A 175 5.57 -4.45 7.16
CA GLY A 175 6.19 -5.55 7.89
C GLY A 175 6.32 -6.82 7.05
N ASP A 176 5.33 -7.12 6.22
CA ASP A 176 5.40 -8.24 5.28
C ASP A 176 6.45 -7.99 4.19
N LEU A 177 6.51 -6.77 3.66
CA LEU A 177 7.52 -6.36 2.67
C LEU A 177 8.94 -6.37 3.26
N ALA A 178 9.11 -5.95 4.49
CA ALA A 178 10.41 -5.88 5.18
C ALA A 178 11.09 -7.25 5.37
N LYS A 179 10.33 -8.36 5.27
CA LYS A 179 10.89 -9.71 5.29
C LYS A 179 11.79 -10.01 4.09
N SER A 180 11.54 -9.34 2.97
CA SER A 180 12.28 -9.52 1.71
C SER A 180 13.07 -8.28 1.28
N ASP A 181 12.68 -7.09 1.72
CA ASP A 181 13.32 -5.81 1.38
C ASP A 181 13.63 -5.00 2.64
N PRO A 182 14.91 -4.92 3.05
CA PRO A 182 15.33 -4.14 4.21
C PRO A 182 14.97 -2.64 4.14
N ALA A 183 14.79 -2.06 2.93
CA ALA A 183 14.38 -0.67 2.79
C ALA A 183 12.97 -0.39 3.34
N MET A 184 12.15 -1.42 3.46
CA MET A 184 10.79 -1.31 4.03
C MET A 184 10.76 -1.24 5.55
N VAL A 185 11.85 -1.59 6.23
CA VAL A 185 11.96 -1.54 7.71
C VAL A 185 11.74 -0.12 8.23
N GLU A 186 12.31 0.89 7.55
CA GLU A 186 12.13 2.29 7.93
C GLU A 186 10.66 2.74 7.77
N LYS A 187 10.02 2.35 6.66
CA LYS A 187 8.59 2.64 6.42
C LYS A 187 7.69 1.94 7.44
N GLN A 188 8.00 0.70 7.81
CA GLN A 188 7.30 -0.02 8.87
C GLN A 188 7.43 0.70 10.21
N ALA A 189 8.64 1.13 10.57
CA ALA A 189 8.88 1.87 11.81
C ALA A 189 8.11 3.20 11.84
N ALA A 190 8.04 3.90 10.70
CA ALA A 190 7.26 5.13 10.58
C ALA A 190 5.75 4.86 10.77
N ALA A 191 5.21 3.82 10.14
CA ALA A 191 3.80 3.43 10.30
C ALA A 191 3.47 3.06 11.75
N ARG A 192 4.34 2.29 12.39
CA ARG A 192 4.23 1.93 13.80
C ARG A 192 4.23 3.15 14.71
N LEU A 193 5.11 4.11 14.45
CA LEU A 193 5.17 5.36 15.21
C LEU A 193 3.84 6.13 15.10
N GLU A 194 3.29 6.30 13.91
CA GLU A 194 2.00 6.97 13.70
C GLU A 194 0.85 6.22 14.39
N PHE A 195 0.83 4.89 14.33
CA PHE A 195 -0.15 4.06 15.04
C PHE A 195 -0.08 4.27 16.56
N GLN A 196 1.13 4.28 17.12
CA GLN A 196 1.34 4.55 18.55
C GLN A 196 0.85 5.95 18.90
N VAL A 197 1.23 6.98 18.11
CA VAL A 197 0.84 8.38 18.35
C VAL A 197 -0.68 8.56 18.29
N GLN A 198 -1.35 7.90 17.34
CA GLN A 198 -2.81 7.95 17.21
C GLN A 198 -3.53 7.49 18.48
N ASN A 199 -2.96 6.50 19.17
CA ASN A 199 -3.53 5.91 20.37
C ASN A 199 -3.11 6.58 21.69
N LEU A 200 -2.29 7.63 21.63
CA LEU A 200 -1.86 8.36 22.84
C LEU A 200 -3.02 9.17 23.46
N PRO A 201 -2.97 9.37 24.80
CA PRO A 201 -3.80 10.36 25.47
C PRO A 201 -3.62 11.77 24.86
N PRO A 202 -4.64 12.64 24.90
CA PRO A 202 -4.61 13.94 24.23
C PRO A 202 -3.40 14.82 24.60
N LEU A 203 -2.98 14.86 25.87
CA LEU A 203 -1.81 15.63 26.30
C LEU A 203 -0.51 15.08 25.71
N ALA A 204 -0.34 13.76 25.69
CA ALA A 204 0.83 13.12 25.12
C ALA A 204 0.88 13.31 23.59
N ARG A 205 -0.26 13.19 22.90
CA ARG A 205 -0.37 13.47 21.47
C ARG A 205 0.00 14.92 21.14
N LYS A 206 -0.45 15.87 21.95
CA LYS A 206 -0.05 17.28 21.83
C LYS A 206 1.45 17.45 22.04
N ALA A 207 2.05 16.74 23.01
CA ALA A 207 3.49 16.77 23.26
C ALA A 207 4.28 16.23 22.06
N VAL A 208 3.84 15.13 21.42
CA VAL A 208 4.49 14.59 20.21
C VAL A 208 4.43 15.58 19.04
N GLY A 209 3.34 16.33 18.91
CA GLY A 209 3.19 17.36 17.86
C GLY A 209 4.02 18.63 18.09
N ALA A 210 4.69 18.80 19.24
CA ALA A 210 5.42 20.00 19.55
C ALA A 210 6.72 20.11 18.71
N PRO A 211 6.98 21.25 18.03
CA PRO A 211 8.23 21.47 17.29
C PRO A 211 9.46 21.53 18.20
N ARG A 212 9.27 21.89 19.46
CA ARG A 212 10.26 21.90 20.53
C ARG A 212 9.58 21.42 21.81
N VAL A 213 9.98 20.26 22.31
CA VAL A 213 9.38 19.68 23.51
C VAL A 213 9.81 20.47 24.75
N THR A 214 8.86 20.87 25.58
CA THR A 214 9.12 21.50 26.87
C THR A 214 9.31 20.45 27.98
N ARG A 215 9.81 20.87 29.16
CA ARG A 215 9.93 19.95 30.31
C ARG A 215 8.58 19.36 30.71
N ALA A 216 7.50 20.15 30.68
CA ALA A 216 6.15 19.66 30.95
C ALA A 216 5.67 18.59 29.93
N GLN A 217 5.95 18.83 28.66
CA GLN A 217 5.62 17.88 27.59
C GLN A 217 6.49 16.62 27.67
N LEU A 218 7.79 16.75 27.94
CA LEU A 218 8.66 15.59 28.14
C LEU A 218 8.22 14.75 29.36
N ALA A 219 7.85 15.40 30.48
CA ALA A 219 7.28 14.69 31.64
C ALA A 219 6.03 13.89 31.26
N THR A 220 5.16 14.47 30.44
CA THR A 220 3.95 13.80 29.96
C THR A 220 4.29 12.57 29.11
N LEU A 221 5.28 12.67 28.21
CA LEU A 221 5.74 11.53 27.41
C LEU A 221 6.36 10.45 28.30
N LEU A 222 7.20 10.82 29.27
CA LEU A 222 7.83 9.87 30.21
C LEU A 222 6.76 9.08 30.99
N VAL A 223 5.76 9.75 31.55
CA VAL A 223 4.67 9.09 32.30
C VAL A 223 3.83 8.19 31.37
N THR A 224 3.65 8.59 30.12
CA THR A 224 2.82 7.83 29.17
C THR A 224 3.53 6.59 28.63
N LEU A 225 4.84 6.69 28.36
CA LEU A 225 5.59 5.65 27.67
C LEU A 225 6.36 4.72 28.61
N VAL A 226 6.67 5.16 29.83
CA VAL A 226 7.48 4.43 30.78
C VAL A 226 6.63 4.00 31.97
N PRO A 227 6.19 2.72 32.05
CA PRO A 227 5.33 2.23 33.13
C PRO A 227 5.91 2.45 34.52
N GLU A 228 7.22 2.35 34.66
CA GLU A 228 7.95 2.58 35.92
C GLU A 228 7.78 4.02 36.39
N VAL A 229 7.76 5.00 35.48
CA VAL A 229 7.48 6.41 35.80
C VAL A 229 6.01 6.61 36.18
N SER A 230 5.10 5.97 35.46
CA SER A 230 3.66 6.11 35.72
C SER A 230 3.25 5.52 37.08
N SER A 231 3.87 4.42 37.50
CA SER A 231 3.60 3.71 38.75
C SER A 231 4.40 4.18 39.94
N ALA A 232 5.41 5.04 39.72
CA ALA A 232 6.28 5.53 40.80
C ALA A 232 5.49 6.22 41.90
N ARG A 233 5.82 5.86 43.16
CA ARG A 233 5.30 6.56 44.34
C ARG A 233 6.07 7.86 44.53
N VAL A 234 5.36 8.97 44.64
CA VAL A 234 5.95 10.26 44.97
C VAL A 234 6.16 10.28 46.49
N PRO A 235 7.43 10.46 46.98
CA PRO A 235 7.68 10.53 48.41
C PRO A 235 6.96 11.72 49.03
N PRO A 236 6.49 11.60 50.31
CA PRO A 236 6.02 12.77 51.07
C PRO A 236 7.16 13.76 51.22
N GLY A 237 6.93 15.02 50.89
CA GLY A 237 7.95 16.08 50.95
C GLY A 237 8.82 16.22 49.70
N ALA A 238 8.47 15.58 48.58
CA ALA A 238 9.11 15.88 47.30
C ALA A 238 9.00 17.39 47.01
N ASP A 239 10.08 17.97 46.45
CA ASP A 239 10.09 19.38 46.03
C ASP A 239 8.92 19.66 45.08
N VAL A 240 8.04 20.56 45.48
CA VAL A 240 6.91 21.00 44.67
C VAL A 240 7.28 22.31 43.98
N ALA A 241 7.36 22.26 42.66
CA ALA A 241 7.55 23.49 41.89
C ALA A 241 6.27 24.31 41.88
N THR A 242 6.41 25.65 41.99
CA THR A 242 5.23 26.55 42.02
C THR A 242 4.71 26.86 40.64
N ASP A 243 5.51 26.74 39.60
CA ASP A 243 5.12 26.97 38.18
C ASP A 243 4.33 25.82 37.52
N ILE A 244 3.95 24.81 38.34
CA ILE A 244 3.19 23.65 37.83
C ILE A 244 1.78 23.54 38.40
N LEU A 245 1.39 24.39 39.36
CA LEU A 245 0.19 24.19 40.18
C LEU A 245 -1.11 24.13 39.36
N ASP A 246 -1.27 25.00 38.36
CA ASP A 246 -2.48 25.11 37.52
C ASP A 246 -2.32 24.44 36.15
N ARG A 247 -1.36 23.55 35.98
CA ARG A 247 -1.07 22.91 34.69
C ARG A 247 -1.75 21.57 34.55
N PRO A 248 -2.24 21.24 33.35
CA PRO A 248 -2.75 19.90 33.07
C PRO A 248 -1.66 18.80 33.21
N GLU A 249 -0.40 19.16 32.97
CA GLU A 249 0.77 18.27 33.11
C GLU A 249 1.30 18.12 34.56
N ARG A 250 0.66 18.76 35.55
CA ARG A 250 1.12 18.79 36.96
C ARG A 250 1.52 17.42 37.50
N ASN A 251 0.64 16.42 37.35
CA ASN A 251 0.91 15.09 37.89
C ASN A 251 2.12 14.40 37.22
N ALA A 252 2.33 14.65 35.92
CA ALA A 252 3.49 14.14 35.21
C ALA A 252 4.77 14.83 35.65
N LEU A 253 4.73 16.16 35.82
CA LEU A 253 5.89 16.94 36.33
C LEU A 253 6.26 16.55 37.75
N VAL A 254 5.31 16.39 38.65
CA VAL A 254 5.57 15.96 40.05
C VAL A 254 6.31 14.59 40.07
N ARG A 255 5.88 13.64 39.25
CA ARG A 255 6.56 12.32 39.12
C ARG A 255 7.95 12.44 38.53
N ALA A 256 8.09 13.23 37.45
CA ALA A 256 9.37 13.45 36.80
C ALA A 256 10.39 14.16 37.74
N ILE A 257 9.94 15.11 38.55
CA ILE A 257 10.77 15.76 39.58
C ILE A 257 11.15 14.75 40.65
N ALA A 258 10.21 14.01 41.22
CA ALA A 258 10.45 13.02 42.26
C ALA A 258 11.44 11.92 41.83
N LEU A 259 11.42 11.53 40.55
CA LEU A 259 12.37 10.60 39.96
C LEU A 259 13.68 11.27 39.49
N GLY A 260 13.80 12.59 39.67
CA GLY A 260 15.00 13.37 39.38
C GLY A 260 15.25 13.61 37.88
N PHE A 261 14.24 13.52 37.02
CA PHE A 261 14.38 13.93 35.62
C PHE A 261 14.59 15.44 35.50
N PHE A 262 14.01 16.22 36.41
CA PHE A 262 14.13 17.67 36.46
C PHE A 262 14.44 18.12 37.88
N ALA A 263 15.28 19.12 37.97
CA ALA A 263 15.57 19.80 39.26
C ALA A 263 14.68 21.02 39.42
N VAL A 264 14.24 21.28 40.66
CA VAL A 264 13.54 22.52 41.04
C VAL A 264 14.60 23.52 41.48
N SER A 265 14.53 24.76 40.99
CA SER A 265 15.40 25.83 41.42
C SER A 265 15.15 26.15 42.89
N ARG A 266 16.22 26.20 43.69
CA ARG A 266 16.14 26.55 45.12
C ARG A 266 15.77 28.00 45.36
N GLU A 267 16.08 28.89 44.41
CA GLU A 267 15.82 30.32 44.53
C GLU A 267 14.40 30.70 44.12
N THR A 268 13.93 30.14 43.00
CA THR A 268 12.62 30.51 42.41
C THR A 268 11.52 29.52 42.72
N HIS A 269 11.87 28.33 43.23
CA HIS A 269 10.94 27.18 43.34
C HIS A 269 10.22 26.82 42.04
N HIS A 270 10.90 27.06 40.90
CA HIS A 270 10.38 26.70 39.56
C HIS A 270 11.15 25.52 38.97
N VAL A 271 10.45 24.67 38.23
CA VAL A 271 11.06 23.63 37.38
C VAL A 271 11.34 24.15 35.99
N GLY A 272 10.75 25.30 35.61
CA GLY A 272 10.80 25.83 34.27
C GLY A 272 9.97 24.96 33.29
N ALA A 273 8.71 24.71 33.64
CA ALA A 273 7.83 23.79 32.90
C ALA A 273 7.74 24.08 31.39
N ASP A 274 7.80 25.37 30.99
CA ASP A 274 7.76 25.81 29.58
C ASP A 274 9.14 25.88 28.90
N VAL A 275 10.22 25.59 29.63
CA VAL A 275 11.57 25.62 29.07
C VAL A 275 11.73 24.46 28.08
N PRO A 276 12.12 24.72 26.81
CA PRO A 276 12.40 23.68 25.85
C PRO A 276 13.59 22.82 26.30
N VAL A 277 13.50 21.52 26.10
CA VAL A 277 14.54 20.57 26.49
C VAL A 277 15.67 20.61 25.45
N PRO A 278 16.92 20.91 25.90
CA PRO A 278 18.07 20.85 25.02
C PRO A 278 18.39 19.43 24.60
N ARG A 279 18.84 19.24 23.36
CA ARG A 279 19.26 17.93 22.84
C ARG A 279 20.38 17.32 23.69
N SER A 280 21.27 18.13 24.26
CA SER A 280 22.35 17.71 25.18
C SER A 280 21.87 17.10 26.48
N GLU A 281 20.64 17.38 26.94
CA GLU A 281 20.07 16.81 28.15
C GLU A 281 19.43 15.41 27.91
N MET A 282 19.08 15.06 26.66
CA MET A 282 18.40 13.80 26.35
C MET A 282 19.16 12.56 26.80
N PRO A 283 20.50 12.41 26.63
CA PRO A 283 21.19 11.22 27.11
C PRO A 283 21.01 11.00 28.63
N GLY A 284 20.98 12.08 29.42
CA GLY A 284 20.72 12.00 30.84
C GLY A 284 19.32 11.52 31.19
N HIS A 285 18.31 11.99 30.44
CA HIS A 285 16.94 11.53 30.64
C HIS A 285 16.77 10.06 30.22
N LEU A 286 17.34 9.65 29.09
CA LEU A 286 17.22 8.27 28.56
C LEU A 286 17.97 7.27 29.45
N ARG A 287 19.17 7.60 29.93
CA ARG A 287 19.87 6.78 30.95
C ARG A 287 19.04 6.57 32.21
N ARG A 288 18.31 7.59 32.64
CA ARG A 288 17.42 7.46 33.78
C ARG A 288 16.24 6.55 33.52
N VAL A 289 15.68 6.59 32.29
CA VAL A 289 14.68 5.62 31.84
C VAL A 289 15.26 4.21 31.89
N ALA A 290 16.44 3.99 31.31
CA ALA A 290 17.09 2.67 31.29
C ALA A 290 17.39 2.18 32.73
N ALA A 291 17.90 3.05 33.61
CA ALA A 291 18.14 2.72 35.01
C ALA A 291 16.87 2.28 35.76
N LEU A 292 15.74 2.92 35.50
CA LEU A 292 14.44 2.51 36.08
C LEU A 292 13.99 1.12 35.60
N ARG A 293 14.48 0.66 34.46
CA ARG A 293 14.20 -0.66 33.85
C ARG A 293 15.29 -1.70 34.16
N GLY A 294 16.35 -1.33 34.90
CA GLY A 294 17.39 -2.25 35.33
C GLY A 294 18.63 -2.32 34.43
N ASP A 295 18.72 -1.50 33.38
CA ASP A 295 19.88 -1.43 32.48
C ASP A 295 20.43 0.00 32.35
N PRO A 296 21.22 0.48 33.37
CA PRO A 296 21.72 1.85 33.39
C PRO A 296 22.97 2.12 32.54
N GLU A 297 23.65 1.06 32.04
CA GLU A 297 25.01 1.15 31.44
C GLU A 297 25.00 0.90 29.91
N ASP A 298 23.89 1.17 29.20
CA ASP A 298 23.87 1.07 27.75
C ASP A 298 24.77 2.13 27.10
N ASP A 299 25.77 1.68 26.35
CA ASP A 299 26.75 2.53 25.65
C ASP A 299 26.08 3.49 24.66
N CYS A 300 24.91 3.13 24.15
CA CYS A 300 24.10 3.98 23.23
C CYS A 300 23.58 5.25 23.94
N LEU A 301 23.51 5.27 25.26
CA LEU A 301 22.90 6.37 26.06
C LEU A 301 23.91 7.34 26.68
N VAL A 302 25.20 7.15 26.44
CA VAL A 302 26.26 7.91 27.15
C VAL A 302 26.42 9.36 26.68
N ALA A 303 26.18 9.63 25.38
CA ALA A 303 26.36 10.94 24.76
C ALA A 303 25.42 11.16 23.57
N PRO A 304 25.18 12.42 23.12
CA PRO A 304 24.36 12.70 21.94
C PRO A 304 24.83 11.98 20.67
N ALA A 305 26.16 11.89 20.45
CA ALA A 305 26.70 11.17 19.30
C ALA A 305 26.44 9.65 19.37
N ALA A 306 26.47 9.05 20.56
CA ALA A 306 26.13 7.65 20.77
C ALA A 306 24.65 7.38 20.44
N LEU A 307 23.74 8.26 20.87
CA LEU A 307 22.33 8.18 20.53
C LEU A 307 22.10 8.19 19.02
N ALA A 308 22.84 9.01 18.26
CA ALA A 308 22.75 9.07 16.82
C ALA A 308 23.29 7.79 16.15
N ASN A 309 24.46 7.32 16.60
CA ASN A 309 25.09 6.10 16.07
C ASN A 309 24.22 4.85 16.30
N CYS A 310 23.48 4.81 17.40
CA CYS A 310 22.54 3.74 17.71
C CYS A 310 21.13 3.97 17.10
N GLY A 311 20.92 5.02 16.32
CA GLY A 311 19.63 5.34 15.71
C GLY A 311 18.51 5.75 16.69
N ILE A 312 18.86 6.10 17.94
CA ILE A 312 17.89 6.48 18.98
C ILE A 312 17.44 7.93 18.81
N LEU A 313 18.39 8.83 18.53
CA LEU A 313 18.13 10.25 18.32
C LEU A 313 19.07 10.80 17.23
N PRO A 314 18.59 11.14 16.04
CA PRO A 314 19.43 11.56 14.93
C PRO A 314 20.16 12.88 15.24
N GLU A 315 21.36 13.06 14.70
CA GLU A 315 22.05 14.34 14.72
C GLU A 315 21.33 15.32 13.79
N THR A 316 21.00 16.49 14.32
CA THR A 316 20.41 17.59 13.57
C THR A 316 21.05 18.92 13.97
N ALA A 317 20.92 19.94 13.12
CA ALA A 317 21.37 21.30 13.46
C ALA A 317 20.60 21.94 14.62
N SER A 318 19.43 21.38 14.98
CA SER A 318 18.61 21.87 16.08
C SER A 318 19.26 21.57 17.44
N ARG A 319 19.41 22.60 18.25
CA ARG A 319 19.85 22.47 19.64
C ARG A 319 18.77 21.92 20.58
N GLN A 320 17.54 21.90 20.16
CA GLN A 320 16.37 21.46 20.91
C GLN A 320 15.75 20.22 20.28
N VAL A 321 15.05 19.43 21.07
CA VAL A 321 14.40 18.20 20.65
C VAL A 321 12.95 18.49 20.33
N SER A 322 12.46 17.97 19.22
CA SER A 322 11.03 17.97 18.91
C SER A 322 10.29 16.90 19.73
N GLY A 323 8.98 17.05 19.84
CA GLY A 323 8.17 16.06 20.54
C GLY A 323 8.22 14.67 19.91
N ARG A 324 8.30 14.62 18.58
CA ARG A 324 8.42 13.38 17.81
C ARG A 324 9.75 12.66 18.04
N GLU A 325 10.84 13.41 18.05
CA GLU A 325 12.17 12.88 18.37
C GLU A 325 12.23 12.38 19.82
N ALA A 326 11.67 13.14 20.77
CA ALA A 326 11.61 12.73 22.18
C ALA A 326 10.78 11.45 22.37
N PHE A 327 9.63 11.36 21.73
CA PHE A 327 8.80 10.16 21.74
C PHE A 327 9.56 8.95 21.20
N ALA A 328 10.14 9.06 20.00
CA ALA A 328 10.88 7.97 19.37
C ALA A 328 12.07 7.51 20.21
N ALA A 329 12.82 8.47 20.80
CA ALA A 329 13.96 8.15 21.64
C ALA A 329 13.57 7.44 22.94
N ILE A 330 12.50 7.87 23.60
CA ILE A 330 11.99 7.19 24.81
C ILE A 330 11.48 5.78 24.45
N ASP A 331 10.68 5.63 23.39
CA ASP A 331 10.16 4.33 22.95
C ASP A 331 11.28 3.36 22.57
N ALA A 332 12.32 3.84 21.85
CA ALA A 332 13.51 3.06 21.54
C ALA A 332 14.23 2.58 22.81
N THR A 333 14.46 3.47 23.77
CA THR A 333 15.11 3.15 25.05
C THR A 333 14.29 2.13 25.84
N VAL A 334 12.97 2.28 25.88
CA VAL A 334 12.07 1.33 26.56
C VAL A 334 12.12 -0.05 25.93
N ARG A 335 12.37 -0.16 24.62
CA ARG A 335 12.52 -1.45 23.92
C ARG A 335 13.89 -2.09 24.11
N LEU A 336 14.95 -1.30 24.15
CA LEU A 336 16.32 -1.80 24.37
C LEU A 336 16.49 -2.40 25.76
N ALA A 337 15.92 -1.76 26.78
CA ALA A 337 16.01 -2.18 28.18
C ALA A 337 15.00 -3.31 28.56
N ARG A 338 14.60 -4.17 27.63
CA ARG A 338 13.79 -5.36 27.86
C ARG A 338 14.65 -6.60 27.96
#